data_388c4f7ced8d8eae5ccb4306d06f914d
#
_entry.id   388c4f7ced8d8eae5ccb4306d06f914d
#
_cell.length_a   1.000
_cell.length_b   1.000
_cell.length_c   1.000
_cell.angle_alpha   90.00
_cell.angle_beta   90.00
_cell.angle_gamma   90.00
#
_symmetry.space_group_name_H-M   'P 1'
#
loop_
_entity.id
_entity.type
_entity.pdbx_description
1 polymer ?
#
loop_
_entity_poly.entity_id
_entity_poly.type
_entity_poly.pdbx_seq_one_letter_code
_entity_poly.pdbx_strand_id
1 'polypeptide(L)'
;SGIVRIGAEIGPGDILVGKITPKGETQLSPEEKLLRAIFGDKAGDVKDSSMRVPPGVHGTVIDAKVFSRGGVEKDARALAIEAEETLRMRKDLRDEIDVVERSAREKLLGILEGKALKTDLCDKKSGAVLLKKTAMMTRQDVESLPIEALAWADVKAPMDEIEKVEAIVLKYTAKAEHLTTICENKIENFDLGDEL
;
A
#
# COMPACT_ATOMS: atom_id res chain seq x y z
N SER A 1 15.08 -17.02 8.41
CA SER A 1 13.97 -16.36 9.10
C SER A 1 13.22 -17.37 9.96
N GLY A 2 12.84 -16.99 11.16
CA GLY A 2 12.17 -17.86 12.13
C GLY A 2 10.64 -17.99 11.95
N ILE A 3 10.06 -17.52 10.83
CA ILE A 3 8.62 -17.51 10.60
C ILE A 3 8.24 -18.50 9.51
N VAL A 4 7.14 -19.24 9.71
CA VAL A 4 6.58 -20.17 8.72
C VAL A 4 6.19 -19.44 7.43
N ARG A 5 6.29 -20.11 6.27
CA ARG A 5 5.92 -19.53 4.97
C ARG A 5 4.41 -19.48 4.77
N ILE A 6 3.92 -18.44 4.11
CA ILE A 6 2.54 -18.37 3.61
C ILE A 6 2.34 -19.54 2.60
N GLY A 7 1.19 -20.22 2.68
CA GLY A 7 0.89 -21.40 1.88
C GLY A 7 1.43 -22.72 2.44
N ALA A 8 2.16 -22.72 3.57
CA ALA A 8 2.61 -23.95 4.20
C ALA A 8 1.45 -24.68 4.90
N GLU A 9 1.39 -26.00 4.70
CA GLU A 9 0.53 -26.88 5.50
C GLU A 9 1.18 -27.11 6.87
N ILE A 10 0.41 -26.95 7.94
CA ILE A 10 0.86 -27.09 9.31
C ILE A 10 0.04 -28.13 10.06
N GLY A 11 0.72 -28.86 10.92
CA GLY A 11 0.13 -29.87 11.81
C GLY A 11 0.56 -29.69 13.25
N PRO A 12 0.01 -30.51 14.18
CA PRO A 12 0.31 -30.45 15.60
C PRO A 12 1.79 -30.58 15.89
N GLY A 13 2.35 -29.65 16.66
CA GLY A 13 3.76 -29.64 17.04
C GLY A 13 4.69 -28.89 16.07
N ASP A 14 4.23 -28.52 14.88
CA ASP A 14 5.04 -27.71 13.94
C ASP A 14 5.34 -26.33 14.50
N ILE A 15 6.50 -25.79 14.12
CA ILE A 15 6.93 -24.47 14.57
C ILE A 15 6.35 -23.39 13.65
N LEU A 16 5.53 -22.51 14.22
CA LEU A 16 4.99 -21.33 13.55
C LEU A 16 6.00 -20.17 13.56
N VAL A 17 6.59 -19.90 14.73
CA VAL A 17 7.61 -18.88 14.93
C VAL A 17 8.75 -19.48 15.76
N GLY A 18 9.93 -19.59 15.17
CA GLY A 18 11.15 -20.02 15.87
C GLY A 18 11.70 -18.88 16.72
N LYS A 19 11.87 -19.14 18.03
CA LYS A 19 12.44 -18.19 18.97
C LYS A 19 13.36 -18.90 19.92
N ILE A 20 14.56 -18.37 20.09
CA ILE A 20 15.53 -18.83 21.08
C ILE A 20 15.73 -17.68 22.09
N THR A 21 15.80 -18.02 23.36
CA THR A 21 16.07 -17.06 24.44
C THR A 21 17.28 -17.53 25.24
N PRO A 22 18.18 -16.62 25.66
CA PRO A 22 19.30 -17.00 26.53
C PRO A 22 18.75 -17.50 27.88
N LYS A 23 19.29 -18.60 28.37
CA LYS A 23 19.02 -19.04 29.75
C LYS A 23 19.70 -18.08 30.72
N GLY A 24 18.94 -17.54 31.66
CA GLY A 24 19.53 -16.79 32.80
C GLY A 24 20.31 -17.70 33.72
N GLU A 25 21.32 -17.17 34.43
CA GLU A 25 22.16 -17.92 35.35
C GLU A 25 21.40 -18.70 36.43
N THR A 26 20.21 -18.27 36.78
CA THR A 26 19.31 -18.89 37.77
C THR A 26 18.61 -20.18 37.29
N GLN A 27 18.64 -20.46 36.00
CA GLN A 27 17.95 -21.63 35.40
C GLN A 27 18.90 -22.77 35.02
N LEU A 28 20.18 -22.64 35.32
CA LEU A 28 21.17 -23.69 35.07
C LEU A 28 21.08 -24.80 36.14
N SER A 29 21.04 -26.04 35.67
CA SER A 29 21.16 -27.19 36.58
C SER A 29 22.55 -27.21 37.23
N PRO A 30 22.70 -27.84 38.41
CA PRO A 30 24.02 -27.98 39.06
C PRO A 30 25.09 -28.59 38.16
N GLU A 31 24.67 -29.57 37.34
CA GLU A 31 25.57 -30.26 36.39
C GLU A 31 25.98 -29.33 35.24
N GLU A 32 25.07 -28.52 34.70
CA GLU A 32 25.36 -27.51 33.68
C GLU A 32 26.30 -26.42 34.19
N LYS A 33 26.15 -26.00 35.48
CA LYS A 33 27.09 -25.05 36.12
C LYS A 33 28.49 -25.63 36.21
N LEU A 34 28.59 -26.92 36.54
CA LEU A 34 29.87 -27.60 36.66
C LEU A 34 30.55 -27.79 35.30
N LEU A 35 29.80 -28.14 34.27
CA LEU A 35 30.29 -28.25 32.89
C LEU A 35 30.76 -26.89 32.35
N ARG A 36 30.07 -25.81 32.69
CA ARG A 36 30.43 -24.45 32.31
C ARG A 36 31.74 -24.01 32.99
N ALA A 37 31.92 -24.38 34.23
CA ALA A 37 33.17 -24.10 34.99
C ALA A 37 34.37 -24.85 34.41
N ILE A 38 34.15 -26.05 33.83
CA ILE A 38 35.24 -26.91 33.29
C ILE A 38 35.56 -26.54 31.83
N PHE A 39 34.55 -26.29 31.02
CA PHE A 39 34.69 -26.12 29.55
C PHE A 39 34.62 -24.68 29.08
N GLY A 40 34.38 -23.71 29.97
CA GLY A 40 34.23 -22.30 29.64
C GLY A 40 32.87 -21.93 28.99
N ASP A 41 32.62 -20.63 28.87
CA ASP A 41 31.34 -20.02 28.44
C ASP A 41 30.90 -20.29 26.95
N LYS A 42 31.53 -21.25 26.27
CA LYS A 42 31.27 -21.50 24.85
C LYS A 42 30.02 -22.33 24.53
N ALA A 43 29.39 -22.94 25.51
CA ALA A 43 28.08 -23.59 25.33
C ALA A 43 26.99 -22.53 25.59
N GLY A 44 26.62 -21.81 24.57
CA GLY A 44 25.52 -20.84 24.61
C GLY A 44 24.22 -21.56 24.98
N ASP A 45 23.87 -21.55 26.26
CA ASP A 45 22.64 -22.10 26.78
C ASP A 45 21.48 -21.24 26.34
N VAL A 46 20.88 -21.63 25.23
CA VAL A 46 19.64 -21.04 24.73
C VAL A 46 18.46 -21.98 25.02
N LYS A 47 17.35 -21.40 25.44
CA LYS A 47 16.08 -22.11 25.60
C LYS A 47 15.26 -21.92 24.34
N ASP A 48 14.75 -23.02 23.79
CA ASP A 48 13.75 -22.97 22.72
C ASP A 48 12.44 -22.43 23.28
N SER A 49 12.06 -21.21 22.81
CA SER A 49 10.82 -20.52 23.17
C SER A 49 9.91 -20.39 21.94
N SER A 50 10.08 -21.27 20.96
CA SER A 50 9.35 -21.26 19.69
C SER A 50 7.86 -21.46 19.93
N MET A 51 7.06 -20.72 19.14
CA MET A 51 5.61 -20.90 19.09
C MET A 51 5.28 -22.12 18.22
N ARG A 52 4.56 -23.09 18.79
CA ARG A 52 4.19 -24.33 18.09
C ARG A 52 2.67 -24.43 17.90
N VAL A 53 2.28 -25.17 16.87
CA VAL A 53 0.87 -25.49 16.61
C VAL A 53 0.33 -26.34 17.76
N PRO A 54 -0.83 -25.96 18.37
CA PRO A 54 -1.46 -26.77 19.40
C PRO A 54 -1.90 -28.14 18.89
N PRO A 55 -2.03 -29.14 19.79
CA PRO A 55 -2.55 -30.46 19.40
C PRO A 55 -3.98 -30.36 18.84
N GLY A 56 -4.26 -31.07 17.76
CA GLY A 56 -5.57 -31.10 17.11
C GLY A 56 -5.82 -30.01 16.06
N VAL A 57 -4.88 -29.09 15.86
CA VAL A 57 -4.99 -28.03 14.84
C VAL A 57 -4.21 -28.44 13.58
N HIS A 58 -4.90 -28.43 12.44
CA HIS A 58 -4.33 -28.63 11.11
C HIS A 58 -4.82 -27.52 10.18
N GLY A 59 -4.01 -27.04 9.28
CA GLY A 59 -4.41 -26.00 8.33
C GLY A 59 -3.30 -25.54 7.42
N THR A 60 -3.63 -24.55 6.59
CA THR A 60 -2.68 -23.87 5.71
C THR A 60 -2.50 -22.44 6.17
N VAL A 61 -1.27 -21.96 6.22
CA VAL A 61 -0.97 -20.56 6.56
C VAL A 61 -1.42 -19.66 5.42
N ILE A 62 -2.39 -18.80 5.69
CA ILE A 62 -2.95 -17.88 4.71
C ILE A 62 -2.26 -16.51 4.72
N ASP A 63 -1.78 -16.07 5.88
CA ASP A 63 -1.12 -14.77 6.04
C ASP A 63 -0.17 -14.77 7.24
N ALA A 64 0.86 -13.90 7.21
CA ALA A 64 1.80 -13.69 8.30
C ALA A 64 2.19 -12.20 8.34
N LYS A 65 1.73 -11.49 9.38
CA LYS A 65 2.06 -10.07 9.60
C LYS A 65 3.22 -9.95 10.58
N VAL A 66 4.21 -9.16 10.21
CA VAL A 66 5.39 -8.89 11.04
C VAL A 66 5.30 -7.46 11.54
N PHE A 67 5.28 -7.30 12.85
CA PHE A 67 5.31 -6.00 13.52
C PHE A 67 6.71 -5.78 14.09
N SER A 68 7.32 -4.63 13.80
CA SER A 68 8.65 -4.30 14.31
C SER A 68 8.69 -2.88 14.85
N ARG A 69 9.40 -2.68 15.96
CA ARG A 69 9.67 -1.33 16.47
C ARG A 69 10.63 -0.60 15.56
N GLY A 70 10.49 0.72 15.46
CA GLY A 70 11.42 1.57 14.73
C GLY A 70 12.86 1.40 15.25
N GLY A 71 13.83 1.41 14.32
CA GLY A 71 15.25 1.30 14.65
C GLY A 71 15.80 -0.11 14.93
N VAL A 72 14.99 -1.16 14.82
CA VAL A 72 15.44 -2.55 14.89
C VAL A 72 15.85 -3.04 13.51
N GLU A 73 17.00 -3.69 13.39
CA GLU A 73 17.41 -4.33 12.12
C GLU A 73 16.41 -5.42 11.73
N LYS A 74 15.79 -5.23 10.59
CA LYS A 74 14.82 -6.17 10.02
C LYS A 74 15.56 -7.25 9.23
N ASP A 75 15.14 -8.50 9.36
CA ASP A 75 15.69 -9.57 8.54
C ASP A 75 15.20 -9.48 7.08
N ALA A 76 15.90 -10.15 6.16
CA ALA A 76 15.62 -10.09 4.73
C ALA A 76 14.17 -10.52 4.40
N ARG A 77 13.57 -11.38 5.21
CA ARG A 77 12.19 -11.83 5.01
C ARG A 77 11.19 -10.80 5.49
N ALA A 78 11.42 -10.12 6.61
CA ALA A 78 10.58 -9.03 7.07
C ALA A 78 10.54 -7.91 6.03
N LEU A 79 11.70 -7.52 5.49
CA LEU A 79 11.80 -6.54 4.40
C LEU A 79 11.03 -6.98 3.13
N ALA A 80 11.08 -8.27 2.78
CA ALA A 80 10.35 -8.78 1.63
C ALA A 80 8.83 -8.72 1.84
N ILE A 81 8.33 -9.05 3.03
CA ILE A 81 6.91 -8.97 3.38
C ILE A 81 6.44 -7.51 3.36
N GLU A 82 7.20 -6.58 3.95
CA GLU A 82 6.88 -5.15 3.93
C GLU A 82 6.86 -4.56 2.52
N ALA A 83 7.83 -4.96 1.68
CA ALA A 83 7.85 -4.55 0.27
C ALA A 83 6.62 -5.05 -0.50
N GLU A 84 6.18 -6.28 -0.25
CA GLU A 84 4.98 -6.85 -0.86
C GLU A 84 3.71 -6.12 -0.41
N GLU A 85 3.57 -5.84 0.89
CA GLU A 85 2.47 -5.06 1.45
C GLU A 85 2.43 -3.64 0.88
N THR A 86 3.59 -2.96 0.78
CA THR A 86 3.69 -1.63 0.19
C THR A 86 3.27 -1.63 -1.30
N LEU A 87 3.68 -2.64 -2.06
CA LEU A 87 3.26 -2.79 -3.46
C LEU A 87 1.74 -3.01 -3.57
N ARG A 88 1.17 -3.79 -2.65
CA ARG A 88 -0.27 -4.03 -2.58
C ARG A 88 -1.02 -2.74 -2.29
N MET A 89 -0.61 -1.97 -1.27
CA MET A 89 -1.24 -0.68 -0.93
C MET A 89 -1.19 0.31 -2.10
N ARG A 90 -0.05 0.38 -2.81
CA ARG A 90 0.08 1.24 -4.01
C ARG A 90 -0.78 0.78 -5.17
N LYS A 91 -1.02 -0.52 -5.30
CA LYS A 91 -1.93 -1.06 -6.30
C LYS A 91 -3.37 -0.71 -5.95
N ASP A 92 -3.78 -0.95 -4.71
CA ASP A 92 -5.12 -0.64 -4.22
C ASP A 92 -5.43 0.86 -4.40
N LEU A 93 -4.46 1.75 -4.08
CA LEU A 93 -4.59 3.18 -4.33
C LEU A 93 -4.86 3.50 -5.81
N ARG A 94 -4.11 2.87 -6.73
CA ARG A 94 -4.33 3.10 -8.17
C ARG A 94 -5.71 2.65 -8.59
N ASP A 95 -6.13 1.46 -8.16
CA ASP A 95 -7.43 0.91 -8.47
C ASP A 95 -8.56 1.81 -7.92
N GLU A 96 -8.41 2.38 -6.71
CA GLU A 96 -9.35 3.34 -6.13
C GLU A 96 -9.40 4.66 -6.92
N ILE A 97 -8.25 5.23 -7.30
CA ILE A 97 -8.18 6.44 -8.12
C ILE A 97 -8.83 6.20 -9.48
N ASP A 98 -8.55 5.08 -10.13
CA ASP A 98 -9.14 4.72 -11.43
C ASP A 98 -10.67 4.63 -11.38
N VAL A 99 -11.23 4.12 -10.28
CA VAL A 99 -12.69 4.08 -10.07
C VAL A 99 -13.27 5.48 -9.95
N VAL A 100 -12.62 6.35 -9.16
CA VAL A 100 -13.05 7.75 -8.97
C VAL A 100 -12.94 8.53 -10.27
N GLU A 101 -11.84 8.34 -11.01
CA GLU A 101 -11.60 8.98 -12.31
C GLU A 101 -12.64 8.56 -13.33
N ARG A 102 -12.93 7.28 -13.43
CA ARG A 102 -13.96 6.75 -14.35
C ARG A 102 -15.32 7.36 -14.05
N SER A 103 -15.72 7.41 -12.79
CA SER A 103 -16.98 8.05 -12.38
C SER A 103 -17.03 9.55 -12.69
N ALA A 104 -15.90 10.26 -12.57
CA ALA A 104 -15.82 11.68 -12.95
C ALA A 104 -15.92 11.85 -14.47
N ARG A 105 -15.20 11.03 -15.25
CA ARG A 105 -15.23 11.05 -16.73
C ARG A 105 -16.61 10.75 -17.29
N GLU A 106 -17.36 9.81 -16.72
CA GLU A 106 -18.74 9.54 -17.13
C GLU A 106 -19.65 10.77 -16.97
N LYS A 107 -19.50 11.50 -15.86
CA LYS A 107 -20.26 12.73 -15.62
C LYS A 107 -19.84 13.85 -16.59
N LEU A 108 -18.54 13.99 -16.84
CA LEU A 108 -18.01 14.96 -17.79
C LEU A 108 -18.44 14.68 -19.22
N LEU A 109 -18.50 13.40 -19.63
CA LEU A 109 -19.02 12.99 -20.93
C LEU A 109 -20.45 13.51 -21.15
N GLY A 110 -21.33 13.33 -20.16
CA GLY A 110 -22.71 13.81 -20.27
C GLY A 110 -22.84 15.34 -20.45
N ILE A 111 -21.81 16.12 -20.14
CA ILE A 111 -21.83 17.59 -20.26
C ILE A 111 -21.02 18.04 -21.48
N LEU A 112 -19.86 17.46 -21.75
CA LEU A 112 -18.89 17.93 -22.72
C LEU A 112 -19.06 17.33 -24.12
N GLU A 113 -19.62 16.12 -24.23
CA GLU A 113 -19.77 15.42 -25.52
C GLU A 113 -20.61 16.27 -26.50
N GLY A 114 -20.10 16.45 -27.71
CA GLY A 114 -20.74 17.23 -28.76
C GLY A 114 -20.68 18.75 -28.59
N LYS A 115 -20.04 19.27 -27.57
CA LYS A 115 -19.81 20.71 -27.39
C LYS A 115 -18.61 21.19 -28.19
N ALA A 116 -18.72 22.36 -28.81
CA ALA A 116 -17.62 22.99 -29.56
C ALA A 116 -16.78 23.88 -28.62
N LEU A 117 -15.47 23.84 -28.78
CA LEU A 117 -14.54 24.70 -28.07
C LEU A 117 -14.63 26.16 -28.58
N LYS A 118 -14.56 27.12 -27.67
CA LYS A 118 -14.47 28.56 -27.99
C LYS A 118 -13.01 28.97 -28.16
N THR A 119 -12.09 28.38 -27.40
CA THR A 119 -10.66 28.64 -27.43
C THR A 119 -9.87 27.33 -27.57
N ASP A 120 -8.57 27.43 -27.88
CA ASP A 120 -7.70 26.26 -27.90
C ASP A 120 -7.55 25.72 -26.46
N LEU A 121 -7.75 24.41 -26.32
CA LEU A 121 -7.51 23.73 -25.04
C LEU A 121 -6.03 23.43 -24.94
N CYS A 122 -5.36 24.06 -23.97
CA CYS A 122 -3.94 23.85 -23.70
C CYS A 122 -3.74 23.18 -22.34
N ASP A 123 -2.73 22.32 -22.27
CA ASP A 123 -2.25 21.81 -20.97
C ASP A 123 -1.51 22.93 -20.23
N LYS A 124 -1.91 23.24 -19.01
CA LYS A 124 -1.29 24.28 -18.18
C LYS A 124 0.15 23.97 -17.76
N LYS A 125 0.51 22.68 -17.69
CA LYS A 125 1.86 22.26 -17.25
C LYS A 125 2.87 22.33 -18.39
N SER A 126 2.48 21.87 -19.58
CA SER A 126 3.37 21.81 -20.76
C SER A 126 3.15 22.96 -21.75
N GLY A 127 2.04 23.67 -21.68
CA GLY A 127 1.64 24.68 -22.67
C GLY A 127 1.27 24.10 -24.04
N ALA A 128 1.25 22.79 -24.18
CA ALA A 128 0.91 22.12 -25.43
C ALA A 128 -0.58 22.26 -25.75
N VAL A 129 -0.90 22.51 -27.02
CA VAL A 129 -2.27 22.55 -27.50
C VAL A 129 -2.77 21.13 -27.61
N LEU A 130 -3.74 20.77 -26.79
CA LEU A 130 -4.39 19.45 -26.77
C LEU A 130 -5.50 19.36 -27.82
N LEU A 131 -6.35 20.38 -27.90
CA LEU A 131 -7.40 20.50 -28.91
C LEU A 131 -7.47 21.92 -29.43
N LYS A 132 -7.73 22.06 -30.74
CA LYS A 132 -7.82 23.36 -31.40
C LYS A 132 -9.24 23.97 -31.22
N LYS A 133 -9.28 25.29 -31.27
CA LYS A 133 -10.51 26.09 -31.34
C LYS A 133 -11.45 25.52 -32.42
N THR A 134 -12.74 25.54 -32.11
CA THR A 134 -13.82 24.99 -32.96
C THR A 134 -13.90 23.44 -33.07
N ALA A 135 -12.96 22.71 -32.50
CA ALA A 135 -13.10 21.25 -32.41
C ALA A 135 -14.32 20.90 -31.56
N MET A 136 -15.04 19.87 -31.98
CA MET A 136 -16.12 19.30 -31.17
C MET A 136 -15.51 18.27 -30.21
N MET A 137 -15.84 18.36 -28.95
CA MET A 137 -15.43 17.39 -27.95
C MET A 137 -16.05 16.03 -28.25
N THR A 138 -15.22 15.05 -28.54
CA THR A 138 -15.66 13.66 -28.75
C THR A 138 -15.54 12.88 -27.45
N ARG A 139 -16.21 11.75 -27.37
CA ARG A 139 -16.06 10.80 -26.27
C ARG A 139 -14.61 10.41 -26.06
N GLN A 140 -13.89 10.16 -27.15
CA GLN A 140 -12.48 9.78 -27.11
C GLN A 140 -11.60 10.90 -26.52
N ASP A 141 -11.91 12.17 -26.79
CA ASP A 141 -11.18 13.30 -26.21
C ASP A 141 -11.37 13.37 -24.70
N VAL A 142 -12.60 13.18 -24.19
CA VAL A 142 -12.89 13.19 -22.76
C VAL A 142 -12.24 11.98 -22.05
N GLU A 143 -12.11 10.84 -22.72
CA GLU A 143 -11.47 9.64 -22.18
C GLU A 143 -9.93 9.71 -22.17
N SER A 144 -9.32 10.35 -23.19
CA SER A 144 -7.86 10.38 -23.37
C SER A 144 -7.15 11.59 -22.78
N LEU A 145 -7.83 12.73 -22.65
CA LEU A 145 -7.23 13.95 -22.13
C LEU A 145 -7.05 13.89 -20.60
N PRO A 146 -6.04 14.59 -20.06
CA PRO A 146 -5.91 14.77 -18.60
C PRO A 146 -7.18 15.39 -18.02
N ILE A 147 -7.72 14.78 -16.96
CA ILE A 147 -9.00 15.23 -16.40
C ILE A 147 -8.94 16.67 -15.89
N GLU A 148 -7.78 17.09 -15.36
CA GLU A 148 -7.56 18.48 -14.94
C GLU A 148 -7.65 19.47 -16.12
N ALA A 149 -7.22 19.06 -17.31
CA ALA A 149 -7.30 19.91 -18.49
C ALA A 149 -8.74 20.17 -18.92
N LEU A 150 -9.65 19.26 -18.63
CA LEU A 150 -11.08 19.42 -18.95
C LEU A 150 -11.77 20.53 -18.14
N ALA A 151 -11.24 20.87 -16.94
CA ALA A 151 -11.76 22.00 -16.16
C ALA A 151 -11.58 23.36 -16.86
N TRP A 152 -10.62 23.45 -17.77
CA TRP A 152 -10.29 24.69 -18.48
C TRP A 152 -10.84 24.68 -19.92
N ALA A 153 -11.64 23.68 -20.25
CA ALA A 153 -12.26 23.60 -21.57
C ALA A 153 -13.35 24.67 -21.70
N ASP A 154 -13.00 25.79 -22.39
CA ASP A 154 -13.98 26.83 -22.71
C ASP A 154 -14.89 26.34 -23.85
N VAL A 155 -15.94 25.67 -23.48
CA VAL A 155 -16.93 25.09 -24.39
C VAL A 155 -18.11 26.05 -24.62
N LYS A 156 -18.76 25.93 -25.78
CA LYS A 156 -20.02 26.62 -26.07
C LYS A 156 -21.17 25.95 -25.30
N ALA A 157 -21.27 26.25 -23.99
CA ALA A 157 -22.28 25.72 -23.11
C ALA A 157 -22.84 26.84 -22.20
N PRO A 158 -24.02 26.63 -21.59
CA PRO A 158 -24.52 27.51 -20.53
C PRO A 158 -23.54 27.57 -19.36
N MET A 159 -23.53 28.70 -18.63
CA MET A 159 -22.61 28.91 -17.50
C MET A 159 -22.76 27.85 -16.41
N ASP A 160 -23.98 27.44 -16.13
CA ASP A 160 -24.30 26.37 -15.17
C ASP A 160 -23.64 25.02 -15.50
N GLU A 161 -23.45 24.71 -16.79
CA GLU A 161 -22.78 23.47 -17.21
C GLU A 161 -21.26 23.58 -17.04
N ILE A 162 -20.69 24.77 -17.29
CA ILE A 162 -19.27 25.06 -17.10
C ILE A 162 -18.92 24.96 -15.61
N GLU A 163 -19.72 25.57 -14.74
CA GLU A 163 -19.56 25.48 -13.28
C GLU A 163 -19.64 24.02 -12.78
N LYS A 164 -20.53 23.22 -13.37
CA LYS A 164 -20.61 21.77 -13.06
C LYS A 164 -19.36 21.01 -13.47
N VAL A 165 -18.77 21.31 -14.64
CA VAL A 165 -17.50 20.71 -15.08
C VAL A 165 -16.40 21.01 -14.09
N GLU A 166 -16.21 22.29 -13.73
CA GLU A 166 -15.21 22.70 -12.76
C GLU A 166 -15.43 22.01 -11.40
N ALA A 167 -16.66 21.96 -10.92
CA ALA A 167 -17.01 21.31 -9.65
C ALA A 167 -16.73 19.80 -9.65
N ILE A 168 -16.96 19.10 -10.79
CA ILE A 168 -16.66 17.67 -10.92
C ILE A 168 -15.14 17.44 -10.89
N VAL A 169 -14.38 18.24 -11.62
CA VAL A 169 -12.91 18.09 -11.65
C VAL A 169 -12.32 18.44 -10.29
N LEU A 170 -12.76 19.51 -9.66
CA LEU A 170 -12.30 19.90 -8.31
C LEU A 170 -12.58 18.79 -7.28
N LYS A 171 -13.76 18.18 -7.36
CA LYS A 171 -14.12 17.04 -6.49
C LYS A 171 -13.24 15.82 -6.73
N TYR A 172 -12.91 15.55 -7.99
CA TYR A 172 -12.00 14.46 -8.34
C TYR A 172 -10.60 14.70 -7.79
N THR A 173 -10.02 15.87 -8.07
CA THR A 173 -8.66 16.21 -7.62
C THR A 173 -8.53 16.17 -6.10
N ALA A 174 -9.46 16.77 -5.37
CA ALA A 174 -9.47 16.74 -3.91
C ALA A 174 -9.57 15.32 -3.35
N LYS A 175 -10.38 14.45 -3.99
CA LYS A 175 -10.52 13.06 -3.55
C LYS A 175 -9.27 12.23 -3.87
N ALA A 176 -8.67 12.43 -5.05
CA ALA A 176 -7.43 11.76 -5.45
C ALA A 176 -6.26 12.14 -4.53
N GLU A 177 -6.11 13.44 -4.22
CA GLU A 177 -5.12 13.93 -3.26
C GLU A 177 -5.33 13.34 -1.86
N HIS A 178 -6.58 13.30 -1.39
CA HIS A 178 -6.89 12.71 -0.09
C HIS A 178 -6.54 11.22 -0.02
N LEU A 179 -6.87 10.43 -1.04
CA LEU A 179 -6.53 9.01 -1.12
C LEU A 179 -5.01 8.81 -1.16
N THR A 180 -4.30 9.64 -1.93
CA THR A 180 -2.83 9.61 -2.01
C THR A 180 -2.21 9.89 -0.65
N THR A 181 -2.66 10.95 0.04
CA THR A 181 -2.16 11.32 1.38
C THR A 181 -2.40 10.20 2.40
N ILE A 182 -3.57 9.56 2.39
CA ILE A 182 -3.86 8.42 3.29
C ILE A 182 -2.91 7.25 3.02
N CYS A 183 -2.67 6.95 1.75
CA CYS A 183 -1.77 5.85 1.37
C CYS A 183 -0.32 6.16 1.76
N GLU A 184 0.16 7.37 1.49
CA GLU A 184 1.50 7.83 1.86
C GLU A 184 1.71 7.78 3.37
N ASN A 185 0.76 8.28 4.16
CA ASN A 185 0.81 8.20 5.62
C ASN A 185 0.83 6.74 6.13
N LYS A 186 0.09 5.83 5.48
CA LYS A 186 0.14 4.41 5.83
C LYS A 186 1.51 3.79 5.55
N ILE A 187 2.11 4.12 4.40
CA ILE A 187 3.44 3.64 4.02
C ILE A 187 4.50 4.21 4.97
N GLU A 188 4.43 5.50 5.29
CA GLU A 188 5.35 6.15 6.21
C GLU A 188 5.29 5.56 7.62
N ASN A 189 4.08 5.25 8.11
CA ASN A 189 3.91 4.55 9.38
C ASN A 189 4.54 3.15 9.38
N PHE A 190 4.52 2.45 8.23
CA PHE A 190 5.22 1.18 8.07
C PHE A 190 6.74 1.31 8.22
N ASP A 191 7.31 2.39 7.68
CA ASP A 191 8.76 2.66 7.75
C ASP A 191 9.19 3.11 9.16
N LEU A 192 8.34 3.88 9.84
CA LEU A 192 8.59 4.33 11.22
C LEU A 192 8.56 3.19 12.25
N GLY A 193 7.92 2.08 11.92
CA GLY A 193 7.69 0.95 12.82
C GLY A 193 6.41 1.09 13.65
N ASP A 194 5.96 -0.03 14.18
CA ASP A 194 4.72 -0.10 14.93
C ASP A 194 4.88 0.45 16.35
N GLU A 195 3.91 1.21 16.82
CA GLU A 195 3.75 1.55 18.23
C GLU A 195 3.22 0.32 18.98
N LEU A 196 4.13 -0.36 19.67
CA LEU A 196 3.82 -1.56 20.46
C LEU A 196 3.81 -1.23 21.96
#